data_da64f50efc9bef11f61c25b3009366b0
#
_entry.id   da64f50efc9bef11f61c25b3009366b0
#
_cell.length_a   1.000
_cell.length_b   1.000
_cell.length_c   1.000
_cell.angle_alpha   90.00
_cell.angle_beta   90.00
_cell.angle_gamma   90.00
#
_symmetry.space_group_name_H-M   'P 1'
#
loop_
_entity.id
_entity.type
_entity.pdbx_description
1 polymer ?
#
loop_
_entity_poly.entity_id
_entity_poly.type
_entity_poly.pdbx_seq_one_letter_code
_entity_poly.pdbx_strand_id
1 'polypeptide(L)'
;MVSRVFSAGLSGINGYIVTVECLLSGGLPRLDVVGLPTGAVSEAGERVRAAAKSCAFDWPVSRLTVNLAPADTRKAGTAYDLPILLSILAAAGEINALPQDALFFGELSLSGELRPVRGALSMALAARSADFKTVYVPAENAQEASYADSLTVYPVRTLSELINHLSGRRQLSPCPPPPEPLPSQNDLDYAHVLGQHLVK
;
A
#
# COMPACT_ATOMS: atom_id res chain seq x y z
N MET A 1 -11.03 5.29 19.87
CA MET A 1 -9.56 5.22 19.69
C MET A 1 -9.25 5.62 18.24
N VAL A 2 -8.14 6.30 18.00
CA VAL A 2 -7.71 6.68 16.64
C VAL A 2 -6.45 5.92 16.30
N SER A 3 -6.39 5.34 15.11
CA SER A 3 -5.20 4.70 14.54
C SER A 3 -4.72 5.46 13.32
N ARG A 4 -3.43 5.30 12.96
CA ARG A 4 -2.84 5.87 11.76
C ARG A 4 -1.98 4.84 11.04
N VAL A 5 -2.11 4.78 9.71
CA VAL A 5 -1.34 3.92 8.82
C VAL A 5 -0.93 4.75 7.61
N PHE A 6 0.26 4.51 7.08
CA PHE A 6 0.71 5.19 5.88
C PHE A 6 0.57 4.29 4.65
N SER A 7 0.16 4.90 3.55
CA SER A 7 -0.01 4.30 2.24
C SER A 7 0.48 5.24 1.16
N ALA A 8 0.38 4.83 -0.09
CA ALA A 8 0.62 5.70 -1.23
C ALA A 8 -0.46 5.53 -2.29
N GLY A 9 -0.65 6.56 -3.08
CA GLY A 9 -1.52 6.59 -4.24
C GLY A 9 -0.80 7.08 -5.48
N LEU A 10 -1.51 7.11 -6.61
CA LEU A 10 -1.01 7.59 -7.89
C LEU A 10 -1.78 8.80 -8.37
N SER A 11 -1.04 9.78 -8.88
CA SER A 11 -1.57 10.90 -9.65
C SER A 11 -0.81 10.96 -10.98
N GLY A 12 -1.43 10.45 -12.04
CA GLY A 12 -0.74 10.15 -13.29
C GLY A 12 0.32 9.06 -13.05
N ILE A 13 1.58 9.39 -13.32
CA ILE A 13 2.73 8.49 -13.09
C ILE A 13 3.41 8.73 -11.75
N ASN A 14 3.04 9.77 -11.01
CA ASN A 14 3.68 10.15 -9.76
C ASN A 14 2.98 9.51 -8.57
N GLY A 15 3.76 8.91 -7.69
CA GLY A 15 3.29 8.47 -6.38
C GLY A 15 3.15 9.66 -5.42
N TYR A 16 2.20 9.56 -4.48
CA TYR A 16 2.08 10.49 -3.36
C TYR A 16 1.69 9.74 -2.09
N ILE A 17 2.08 10.27 -0.93
CA ILE A 17 1.78 9.64 0.37
C ILE A 17 0.33 9.88 0.75
N VAL A 18 -0.30 8.84 1.28
CA VAL A 18 -1.65 8.86 1.83
C VAL A 18 -1.59 8.45 3.30
N THR A 19 -2.08 9.31 4.18
CA THR A 19 -2.30 8.96 5.58
C THR A 19 -3.71 8.40 5.72
N VAL A 20 -3.80 7.18 6.23
CA VAL A 20 -5.06 6.48 6.51
C VAL A 20 -5.30 6.51 8.01
N GLU A 21 -6.35 7.20 8.44
CA GLU A 21 -6.71 7.33 9.84
C GLU A 21 -8.07 6.68 10.07
N CYS A 22 -8.19 5.87 11.11
CA CYS A 22 -9.45 5.25 11.50
C CYS A 22 -9.87 5.72 12.89
N LEU A 23 -11.11 6.21 13.00
CA LEU A 23 -11.78 6.55 14.24
C LEU A 23 -12.91 5.55 14.51
N LEU A 24 -12.85 4.90 15.69
CA LEU A 24 -13.99 4.16 16.26
C LEU A 24 -14.80 5.09 17.16
N SER A 25 -16.10 5.16 16.92
CA SER A 25 -17.05 5.93 17.73
C SER A 25 -18.29 5.10 18.05
N GLY A 26 -19.02 5.51 19.11
CA GLY A 26 -20.31 4.92 19.42
C GLY A 26 -21.36 5.21 18.34
N GLY A 27 -22.37 4.37 18.23
CA GLY A 27 -23.47 4.51 17.29
C GLY A 27 -23.76 3.25 16.50
N LEU A 28 -24.66 3.36 15.53
CA LEU A 28 -25.00 2.23 14.64
C LEU A 28 -23.78 1.80 13.83
N PRO A 29 -23.50 0.47 13.74
CA PRO A 29 -22.40 -0.06 12.99
C PRO A 29 -22.44 0.37 11.52
N ARG A 30 -21.44 1.12 11.10
CA ARG A 30 -21.29 1.63 9.74
C ARG A 30 -19.83 1.93 9.45
N LEU A 31 -19.40 1.75 8.22
CA LEU A 31 -18.10 2.19 7.73
C LEU A 31 -18.29 3.36 6.76
N ASP A 32 -17.72 4.50 7.11
CA ASP A 32 -17.67 5.69 6.27
C ASP A 32 -16.20 5.93 5.85
N VAL A 33 -15.94 5.99 4.53
CA VAL A 33 -14.63 6.35 3.99
C VAL A 33 -14.70 7.76 3.43
N VAL A 34 -13.84 8.65 3.92
CA VAL A 34 -13.78 10.07 3.53
C VAL A 34 -12.40 10.45 2.98
N GLY A 35 -12.26 11.60 2.33
CA GLY A 35 -11.02 12.05 1.70
C GLY A 35 -11.00 11.86 0.18
N LEU A 36 -12.12 12.17 -0.49
CA LEU A 36 -12.33 12.05 -1.95
C LEU A 36 -12.12 10.63 -2.49
N PRO A 37 -12.72 9.59 -1.90
CA PRO A 37 -12.64 8.24 -2.44
C PRO A 37 -13.41 8.15 -3.77
N THR A 38 -12.87 7.41 -4.75
CA THR A 38 -13.64 6.97 -5.92
C THR A 38 -14.49 5.74 -5.59
N GLY A 39 -15.36 5.31 -6.52
CA GLY A 39 -16.23 4.13 -6.32
C GLY A 39 -15.46 2.90 -5.84
N ALA A 40 -14.32 2.57 -6.45
CA ALA A 40 -13.50 1.42 -6.07
C ALA A 40 -13.01 1.48 -4.60
N VAL A 41 -12.67 2.68 -4.11
CA VAL A 41 -12.27 2.90 -2.70
C VAL A 41 -13.49 2.88 -1.78
N SER A 42 -14.63 3.42 -2.23
CA SER A 42 -15.87 3.36 -1.46
C SER A 42 -16.39 1.94 -1.29
N GLU A 43 -16.15 1.05 -2.26
CA GLU A 43 -16.50 -0.36 -2.22
C GLU A 43 -15.53 -1.21 -1.39
N ALA A 44 -14.37 -0.67 -1.00
CA ALA A 44 -13.39 -1.36 -0.17
C ALA A 44 -13.99 -1.93 1.13
N GLY A 45 -15.03 -1.27 1.67
CA GLY A 45 -15.69 -1.66 2.92
C GLY A 45 -16.12 -3.12 2.95
N GLU A 46 -16.74 -3.63 1.89
CA GLU A 46 -17.17 -5.03 1.81
C GLU A 46 -15.99 -5.98 1.70
N ARG A 47 -14.95 -5.63 0.90
CA ARG A 47 -13.75 -6.47 0.73
C ARG A 47 -12.97 -6.58 2.03
N VAL A 48 -12.68 -5.46 2.70
CA VAL A 48 -11.90 -5.45 3.96
C VAL A 48 -12.64 -6.16 5.08
N ARG A 49 -13.96 -6.04 5.15
CA ARG A 49 -14.79 -6.74 6.13
C ARG A 49 -14.77 -8.25 5.92
N ALA A 50 -14.91 -8.70 4.66
CA ALA A 50 -14.83 -10.11 4.31
C ALA A 50 -13.45 -10.70 4.61
N ALA A 51 -12.38 -9.98 4.22
CA ALA A 51 -10.99 -10.39 4.48
C ALA A 51 -10.70 -10.50 5.98
N ALA A 52 -11.14 -9.53 6.81
CA ALA A 52 -10.99 -9.60 8.26
C ALA A 52 -11.61 -10.88 8.83
N LYS A 53 -12.88 -11.14 8.49
CA LYS A 53 -13.60 -12.34 8.94
C LYS A 53 -12.95 -13.64 8.48
N SER A 54 -12.50 -13.70 7.23
CA SER A 54 -11.83 -14.89 6.66
C SER A 54 -10.50 -15.18 7.36
N CYS A 55 -9.85 -14.14 7.91
CA CYS A 55 -8.61 -14.27 8.69
C CYS A 55 -8.85 -14.37 10.21
N ALA A 56 -10.08 -14.61 10.64
CA ALA A 56 -10.49 -14.77 12.04
C ALA A 56 -10.25 -13.52 12.93
N PHE A 57 -10.32 -12.32 12.34
CA PHE A 57 -10.36 -11.07 13.10
C PHE A 57 -11.80 -10.65 13.38
N ASP A 58 -12.03 -10.15 14.59
CA ASP A 58 -13.32 -9.61 14.97
C ASP A 58 -13.56 -8.25 14.29
N TRP A 59 -14.70 -8.14 13.61
CA TRP A 59 -15.09 -6.87 13.01
C TRP A 59 -15.79 -6.00 14.05
N PRO A 60 -15.31 -4.76 14.28
CA PRO A 60 -15.89 -3.89 15.31
C PRO A 60 -17.36 -3.60 15.08
N VAL A 61 -18.19 -3.80 16.13
CA VAL A 61 -19.61 -3.43 16.16
C VAL A 61 -19.74 -1.96 16.61
N SER A 62 -19.21 -1.06 15.78
CA SER A 62 -19.09 0.38 16.07
C SER A 62 -19.23 1.19 14.79
N ARG A 63 -19.43 2.50 14.92
CA ARG A 63 -19.28 3.39 13.77
C ARG A 63 -17.81 3.62 13.48
N LEU A 64 -17.39 3.30 12.27
CA LEU A 64 -16.04 3.42 11.75
C LEU A 64 -15.99 4.59 10.77
N THR A 65 -15.07 5.51 10.99
CA THR A 65 -14.77 6.58 10.01
C THR A 65 -13.30 6.44 9.61
N VAL A 66 -13.06 6.16 8.33
CA VAL A 66 -11.71 6.08 7.76
C VAL A 66 -11.48 7.32 6.91
N ASN A 67 -10.46 8.11 7.27
CA ASN A 67 -10.04 9.30 6.54
C ASN A 67 -8.79 9.01 5.72
N LEU A 68 -8.81 9.37 4.42
CA LEU A 68 -7.69 9.26 3.49
C LEU A 68 -7.14 10.66 3.19
N ALA A 69 -6.11 11.08 3.90
CA ALA A 69 -5.49 12.39 3.70
C ALA A 69 -4.32 12.30 2.67
N PRO A 70 -4.09 13.36 1.87
CA PRO A 70 -4.75 14.67 1.85
C PRO A 70 -6.13 14.63 1.17
N ALA A 71 -7.07 15.47 1.62
CA ALA A 71 -8.45 15.47 1.13
C ALA A 71 -8.64 16.22 -0.21
N ASP A 72 -7.62 16.87 -0.72
CA ASP A 72 -7.60 17.60 -1.99
C ASP A 72 -7.27 16.72 -3.20
N THR A 73 -6.73 15.54 -2.95
CA THR A 73 -6.31 14.58 -3.98
C THR A 73 -7.28 13.42 -4.05
N ARG A 74 -7.74 13.08 -5.25
CA ARG A 74 -8.68 11.99 -5.50
C ARG A 74 -8.00 10.64 -5.34
N LYS A 75 -8.56 9.76 -4.47
CA LYS A 75 -8.05 8.39 -4.26
C LYS A 75 -8.79 7.43 -5.18
N ALA A 76 -8.02 6.76 -6.04
CA ALA A 76 -8.54 5.83 -7.02
C ALA A 76 -7.82 4.47 -6.92
N GLY A 77 -8.49 3.41 -7.36
CA GLY A 77 -7.96 2.05 -7.35
C GLY A 77 -8.17 1.32 -6.04
N THR A 78 -7.61 0.14 -5.95
CA THR A 78 -7.80 -0.82 -4.85
C THR A 78 -6.60 -0.93 -3.90
N ALA A 79 -5.54 -0.14 -4.14
CA ALA A 79 -4.31 -0.15 -3.34
C ALA A 79 -4.52 0.18 -1.85
N TYR A 80 -5.66 0.78 -1.52
CA TYR A 80 -5.99 1.21 -0.16
C TYR A 80 -6.69 0.16 0.69
N ASP A 81 -7.07 -1.00 0.14
CA ASP A 81 -7.78 -2.04 0.89
C ASP A 81 -6.96 -2.49 2.10
N LEU A 82 -5.68 -2.81 1.90
CA LEU A 82 -4.79 -3.24 2.97
C LEU A 82 -4.63 -2.18 4.07
N PRO A 83 -4.23 -0.92 3.79
CA PRO A 83 -4.05 0.08 4.84
C PRO A 83 -5.37 0.48 5.52
N ILE A 84 -6.51 0.45 4.83
CA ILE A 84 -7.83 0.64 5.44
C ILE A 84 -8.08 -0.45 6.47
N LEU A 85 -7.90 -1.73 6.10
CA LEU A 85 -8.10 -2.84 7.03
C LEU A 85 -7.16 -2.76 8.22
N LEU A 86 -5.86 -2.53 7.99
CA LEU A 86 -4.88 -2.37 9.06
C LEU A 86 -5.24 -1.24 10.03
N SER A 87 -5.73 -0.11 9.52
CA SER A 87 -6.15 1.00 10.37
C SER A 87 -7.37 0.63 11.23
N ILE A 88 -8.33 -0.12 10.69
CA ILE A 88 -9.50 -0.59 11.43
C ILE A 88 -9.08 -1.58 12.53
N LEU A 89 -8.26 -2.59 12.19
CA LEU A 89 -7.80 -3.58 13.15
C LEU A 89 -6.97 -2.96 14.29
N ALA A 90 -6.10 -2.01 13.97
CA ALA A 90 -5.31 -1.29 14.97
C ALA A 90 -6.20 -0.41 15.87
N ALA A 91 -7.21 0.28 15.31
CA ALA A 91 -8.15 1.07 16.10
C ALA A 91 -9.05 0.20 16.99
N ALA A 92 -9.36 -1.03 16.56
CA ALA A 92 -10.13 -2.01 17.34
C ALA A 92 -9.30 -2.69 18.44
N GLY A 93 -7.97 -2.60 18.39
CA GLY A 93 -7.08 -3.29 19.31
C GLY A 93 -6.81 -4.76 18.94
N GLU A 94 -7.21 -5.19 17.74
CA GLU A 94 -6.98 -6.54 17.21
C GLU A 94 -5.50 -6.78 16.85
N ILE A 95 -4.78 -5.72 16.54
CA ILE A 95 -3.35 -5.73 16.25
C ILE A 95 -2.63 -4.60 17.00
N ASN A 96 -1.34 -4.76 17.23
CA ASN A 96 -0.50 -3.73 17.84
C ASN A 96 -0.41 -2.49 16.94
N ALA A 97 0.07 -1.39 17.53
CA ALA A 97 0.39 -0.18 16.76
C ALA A 97 1.39 -0.50 15.64
N LEU A 98 1.13 0.03 14.46
CA LEU A 98 1.94 -0.20 13.27
C LEU A 98 3.19 0.70 13.25
N PRO A 99 4.29 0.24 12.62
CA PRO A 99 5.50 1.05 12.46
C PRO A 99 5.19 2.37 11.74
N GLN A 100 5.70 3.48 12.26
CA GLN A 100 5.46 4.81 11.69
C GLN A 100 6.38 5.14 10.51
N ASP A 101 7.44 4.37 10.32
CA ASP A 101 8.39 4.44 9.21
C ASP A 101 8.11 3.40 8.11
N ALA A 102 6.94 2.76 8.19
CA ALA A 102 6.50 1.75 7.24
C ALA A 102 5.28 2.22 6.44
N LEU A 103 5.22 1.81 5.17
CA LEU A 103 4.14 2.11 4.25
C LEU A 103 3.54 0.79 3.74
N PHE A 104 2.22 0.80 3.58
CA PHE A 104 1.44 -0.39 3.21
C PHE A 104 0.54 -0.09 2.02
N PHE A 105 0.53 -0.93 1.01
CA PHE A 105 -0.46 -0.88 -0.06
C PHE A 105 -0.72 -2.26 -0.66
N GLY A 106 -1.91 -2.47 -1.18
CA GLY A 106 -2.32 -3.72 -1.82
C GLY A 106 -3.83 -3.88 -1.85
N GLU A 107 -4.33 -4.54 -2.87
CA GLU A 107 -5.72 -4.97 -2.94
C GLU A 107 -5.91 -6.23 -2.08
N LEU A 108 -7.07 -6.36 -1.44
CA LEU A 108 -7.45 -7.55 -0.70
C LEU A 108 -8.52 -8.36 -1.44
N SER A 109 -8.29 -9.66 -1.56
CA SER A 109 -9.35 -10.62 -1.88
C SER A 109 -10.26 -10.82 -0.66
N LEU A 110 -11.44 -11.40 -0.86
CA LEU A 110 -12.36 -11.73 0.23
C LEU A 110 -11.79 -12.78 1.20
N SER A 111 -10.79 -13.56 0.77
CA SER A 111 -10.08 -14.56 1.59
C SER A 111 -8.87 -13.97 2.37
N GLY A 112 -8.54 -12.69 2.17
CA GLY A 112 -7.40 -12.04 2.80
C GLY A 112 -6.07 -12.22 2.05
N GLU A 113 -6.09 -12.67 0.79
CA GLU A 113 -4.92 -12.67 -0.08
C GLU A 113 -4.65 -11.25 -0.60
N LEU A 114 -3.38 -10.87 -0.69
CA LEU A 114 -2.97 -9.62 -1.33
C LEU A 114 -2.81 -9.82 -2.83
N ARG A 115 -3.50 -8.98 -3.58
CA ARG A 115 -3.46 -8.93 -5.04
C ARG A 115 -2.64 -7.76 -5.52
N PRO A 116 -1.96 -7.91 -6.68
CA PRO A 116 -1.10 -6.86 -7.23
C PRO A 116 -1.89 -5.61 -7.58
N VAL A 117 -1.20 -4.47 -7.46
CA VAL A 117 -1.69 -3.15 -7.84
C VAL A 117 -0.79 -2.52 -8.89
N ARG A 118 -1.31 -1.54 -9.62
CA ARG A 118 -0.54 -0.82 -10.63
C ARG A 118 0.32 0.27 -10.00
N GLY A 119 1.54 0.45 -10.54
CA GLY A 119 2.43 1.55 -10.20
C GLY A 119 3.11 1.41 -8.84
N ALA A 120 3.42 0.20 -8.43
CA ALA A 120 4.11 -0.09 -7.18
C ALA A 120 5.47 0.61 -7.08
N LEU A 121 6.21 0.74 -8.19
CA LEU A 121 7.45 1.52 -8.23
C LEU A 121 7.22 2.99 -7.90
N SER A 122 6.24 3.63 -8.54
CA SER A 122 5.95 5.06 -8.28
C SER A 122 5.53 5.30 -6.83
N MET A 123 4.75 4.40 -6.24
CA MET A 123 4.38 4.43 -4.82
C MET A 123 5.58 4.22 -3.90
N ALA A 124 6.48 3.29 -4.23
CA ALA A 124 7.71 3.06 -3.48
C ALA A 124 8.68 4.26 -3.59
N LEU A 125 8.81 4.88 -4.76
CA LEU A 125 9.60 6.10 -4.93
C LEU A 125 9.05 7.27 -4.09
N ALA A 126 7.72 7.41 -3.99
CA ALA A 126 7.11 8.40 -3.11
C ALA A 126 7.40 8.09 -1.63
N ALA A 127 7.36 6.81 -1.22
CA ALA A 127 7.73 6.40 0.12
C ALA A 127 9.19 6.76 0.45
N ARG A 128 10.12 6.45 -0.46
CA ARG A 128 11.53 6.83 -0.32
C ARG A 128 11.71 8.34 -0.17
N SER A 129 11.05 9.12 -1.02
CA SER A 129 11.14 10.59 -1.00
C SER A 129 10.56 11.22 0.27
N ALA A 130 9.71 10.50 0.98
CA ALA A 130 9.13 10.89 2.26
C ALA A 130 9.83 10.22 3.47
N ASP A 131 11.06 9.72 3.29
CA ASP A 131 11.91 9.13 4.32
C ASP A 131 11.37 7.88 5.02
N PHE A 132 10.40 7.18 4.44
CA PHE A 132 10.01 5.84 4.90
C PHE A 132 11.17 4.86 4.71
N LYS A 133 11.24 3.86 5.60
CA LYS A 133 12.31 2.85 5.58
C LYS A 133 11.85 1.51 5.02
N THR A 134 10.56 1.24 5.18
CA THR A 134 9.99 -0.07 4.87
C THR A 134 8.71 0.07 4.06
N VAL A 135 8.52 -0.83 3.09
CA VAL A 135 7.26 -0.95 2.35
C VAL A 135 6.78 -2.40 2.34
N TYR A 136 5.49 -2.60 2.64
CA TYR A 136 4.81 -3.88 2.57
C TYR A 136 3.88 -3.88 1.37
N VAL A 137 4.14 -4.77 0.43
CA VAL A 137 3.51 -4.77 -0.89
C VAL A 137 3.04 -6.17 -1.28
N PRO A 138 2.06 -6.32 -2.18
CA PRO A 138 1.75 -7.63 -2.75
C PRO A 138 3.00 -8.30 -3.29
N ALA A 139 3.13 -9.62 -3.07
CA ALA A 139 4.33 -10.37 -3.46
C ALA A 139 4.68 -10.20 -4.94
N GLU A 140 3.68 -10.09 -5.82
CA GLU A 140 3.85 -9.88 -7.25
C GLU A 140 4.39 -8.48 -7.60
N ASN A 141 4.21 -7.49 -6.72
CA ASN A 141 4.75 -6.13 -6.89
C ASN A 141 6.13 -5.93 -6.26
N ALA A 142 6.61 -6.89 -5.48
CA ALA A 142 7.82 -6.69 -4.68
C ALA A 142 9.06 -6.41 -5.55
N GLN A 143 9.22 -7.13 -6.66
CA GLN A 143 10.33 -6.90 -7.58
C GLN A 143 10.27 -5.51 -8.23
N GLU A 144 9.07 -5.05 -8.64
CA GLU A 144 8.85 -3.70 -9.17
C GLU A 144 9.20 -2.64 -8.11
N ALA A 145 8.71 -2.81 -6.88
CA ALA A 145 8.95 -1.87 -5.79
C ALA A 145 10.43 -1.83 -5.35
N SER A 146 11.18 -2.93 -5.51
CA SER A 146 12.59 -3.02 -5.11
C SER A 146 13.54 -2.13 -5.93
N TYR A 147 13.10 -1.59 -7.06
CA TYR A 147 13.86 -0.58 -7.81
C TYR A 147 13.86 0.80 -7.11
N ALA A 148 13.07 1.00 -6.08
CA ALA A 148 13.17 2.19 -5.23
C ALA A 148 14.28 1.98 -4.19
N ASP A 149 15.52 2.34 -4.52
CA ASP A 149 16.70 2.17 -3.68
C ASP A 149 16.47 2.66 -2.24
N SER A 150 17.22 2.10 -1.29
CA SER A 150 17.21 2.47 0.14
C SER A 150 15.92 2.14 0.90
N LEU A 151 14.97 1.42 0.28
CA LEU A 151 13.80 0.86 0.96
C LEU A 151 13.95 -0.63 1.22
N THR A 152 13.53 -1.07 2.39
CA THR A 152 13.31 -2.49 2.66
C THR A 152 11.92 -2.88 2.17
N VAL A 153 11.85 -3.69 1.11
CA VAL A 153 10.59 -4.14 0.50
C VAL A 153 10.23 -5.52 1.02
N TYR A 154 9.07 -5.66 1.66
CA TYR A 154 8.56 -6.95 2.10
C TYR A 154 7.44 -7.44 1.19
N PRO A 155 7.65 -8.58 0.48
CA PRO A 155 6.60 -9.24 -0.27
C PRO A 155 5.58 -9.88 0.67
N VAL A 156 4.30 -9.58 0.49
CA VAL A 156 3.20 -10.10 1.31
C VAL A 156 2.21 -10.83 0.42
N ARG A 157 1.87 -12.07 0.77
CA ARG A 157 0.86 -12.87 0.05
C ARG A 157 -0.50 -12.83 0.71
N THR A 158 -0.53 -12.80 2.05
CA THR A 158 -1.79 -12.83 2.82
C THR A 158 -1.76 -11.87 4.00
N LEU A 159 -2.94 -11.41 4.41
CA LEU A 159 -3.10 -10.60 5.63
C LEU A 159 -2.52 -11.31 6.86
N SER A 160 -2.80 -12.61 7.02
CA SER A 160 -2.31 -13.40 8.16
C SER A 160 -0.79 -13.47 8.21
N GLU A 161 -0.12 -13.58 7.04
CA GLU A 161 1.34 -13.57 6.94
C GLU A 161 1.91 -12.22 7.41
N LEU A 162 1.31 -11.10 6.96
CA LEU A 162 1.71 -9.76 7.38
C LEU A 162 1.53 -9.56 8.89
N ILE A 163 0.37 -9.93 9.45
CA ILE A 163 0.11 -9.76 10.88
C ILE A 163 1.05 -10.62 11.72
N ASN A 164 1.37 -11.83 11.29
CA ASN A 164 2.36 -12.67 11.97
C ASN A 164 3.76 -12.03 11.96
N HIS A 165 4.15 -11.39 10.86
CA HIS A 165 5.41 -10.65 10.78
C HIS A 165 5.43 -9.44 11.72
N LEU A 166 4.40 -8.59 11.66
CA LEU A 166 4.28 -7.39 12.50
C LEU A 166 4.19 -7.71 13.99
N SER A 167 3.64 -8.87 14.35
CA SER A 167 3.60 -9.35 15.74
C SER A 167 4.86 -10.09 16.19
N GLY A 168 5.85 -10.26 15.32
CA GLY A 168 7.09 -10.99 15.59
C GLY A 168 6.95 -12.51 15.65
N ARG A 169 5.76 -13.08 15.35
CA ARG A 169 5.53 -14.53 15.38
C ARG A 169 6.24 -15.28 14.25
N ARG A 170 6.28 -14.68 13.06
CA ARG A 170 6.95 -15.22 11.88
C ARG A 170 7.46 -14.09 11.01
N GLN A 171 8.77 -14.04 10.81
CA GLN A 171 9.37 -12.98 9.98
C GLN A 171 9.22 -13.26 8.49
N LEU A 172 8.91 -12.22 7.73
CA LEU A 172 9.03 -12.18 6.27
C LEU A 172 10.49 -11.93 5.90
N SER A 173 10.92 -12.49 4.77
CA SER A 173 12.19 -12.13 4.17
C SER A 173 12.00 -10.93 3.25
N PRO A 174 12.87 -9.92 3.31
CA PRO A 174 12.80 -8.81 2.37
C PRO A 174 13.07 -9.27 0.94
N CYS A 175 12.51 -8.54 -0.02
CA CYS A 175 12.80 -8.74 -1.44
C CYS A 175 14.28 -8.45 -1.70
N PRO A 176 15.01 -9.30 -2.43
CA PRO A 176 16.39 -8.98 -2.82
C PRO A 176 16.40 -7.73 -3.72
N PRO A 177 17.52 -6.99 -3.75
CA PRO A 177 17.69 -5.87 -4.66
C PRO A 177 17.47 -6.33 -6.12
N PRO A 178 17.03 -5.42 -6.99
CA PRO A 178 16.86 -5.76 -8.40
C PRO A 178 18.20 -6.17 -9.00
N PRO A 179 18.19 -7.07 -10.02
CA PRO A 179 19.41 -7.43 -10.72
C PRO A 179 20.02 -6.17 -11.37
N GLU A 180 21.34 -6.07 -11.32
CA GLU A 180 22.03 -5.02 -12.07
C GLU A 180 21.66 -5.12 -13.55
N PRO A 181 21.38 -3.98 -14.22
CA PRO A 181 21.15 -4.00 -15.65
C PRO A 181 22.38 -4.57 -16.34
N LEU A 182 22.18 -5.62 -17.14
CA LEU A 182 23.25 -6.13 -17.97
C LEU A 182 23.74 -4.98 -18.86
N PRO A 183 25.07 -4.77 -18.97
CA PRO A 183 25.60 -3.76 -19.87
C PRO A 183 25.04 -4.03 -21.26
N SER A 184 24.30 -3.07 -21.79
CA SER A 184 23.73 -3.20 -23.14
C SER A 184 24.90 -3.29 -24.11
N GLN A 185 25.04 -4.42 -24.82
CA GLN A 185 26.05 -4.58 -25.86
C GLN A 185 25.77 -3.72 -27.10
N ASN A 186 24.65 -3.02 -27.13
CA ASN A 186 24.23 -2.10 -28.18
C ASN A 186 23.89 -0.73 -27.53
N ASP A 187 24.92 0.05 -27.27
CA ASP A 187 24.78 1.47 -27.06
C ASP A 187 24.38 2.13 -28.38
N LEU A 188 23.09 2.05 -28.71
CA LEU A 188 22.49 2.90 -29.73
C LEU A 188 22.40 4.32 -29.14
N ASP A 189 23.50 5.05 -29.16
CA ASP A 189 23.51 6.45 -28.83
C ASP A 189 22.76 7.22 -29.91
N TYR A 190 21.83 8.09 -29.51
CA TYR A 190 21.16 9.04 -30.42
C TYR A 190 22.15 9.87 -31.25
N ALA A 191 23.41 10.05 -30.80
CA ALA A 191 24.49 10.65 -31.54
C ALA A 191 24.75 9.96 -32.90
N HIS A 192 24.46 8.67 -32.99
CA HIS A 192 24.65 7.86 -34.23
C HIS A 192 23.46 7.94 -35.20
N VAL A 193 22.36 8.62 -34.83
CA VAL A 193 21.21 8.85 -35.72
C VAL A 193 21.58 9.93 -36.71
N LEU A 194 21.78 9.58 -37.96
CA LEU A 194 22.10 10.50 -39.03
C LEU A 194 20.84 11.20 -39.55
N GLY A 195 20.95 12.48 -39.91
CA GLY A 195 19.88 13.26 -40.53
C GLY A 195 18.87 13.91 -39.57
N GLN A 196 18.96 13.74 -38.28
CA GLN A 196 18.05 14.28 -37.27
C GLN A 196 18.68 15.49 -36.54
N HIS A 197 19.13 16.51 -37.25
CA HIS A 197 19.88 17.66 -36.69
C HIS A 197 19.10 18.51 -35.67
N LEU A 198 17.76 18.45 -35.67
CA LEU A 198 16.90 19.19 -34.74
C LEU A 198 16.52 18.38 -33.46
N VAL A 199 16.87 17.13 -33.39
CA VAL A 199 16.45 16.20 -32.31
C VAL A 199 17.64 15.67 -31.49
N LYS A 200 18.87 16.05 -31.87
CA LYS A 200 20.10 15.69 -31.16
C LYS A 200 20.32 16.52 -29.91
#